data_30f8954ffb2579de04143d438ba70655
#
_entry.id   30f8954ffb2579de04143d438ba70655
#
_cell.length_a   1.000
_cell.length_b   1.000
_cell.length_c   1.000
_cell.angle_alpha   90.00
_cell.angle_beta   90.00
_cell.angle_gamma   90.00
#
_symmetry.space_group_name_H-M   'P 1'
#
loop_
_entity.id
_entity.type
_entity.pdbx_description
1 polymer ?
#
loop_
_entity_poly.entity_id
_entity_poly.type
_entity_poly.pdbx_seq_one_letter_code
_entity_poly.pdbx_strand_id
1 'polypeptide(L)'
;MASQHFSAAQQPAPAPPRAPDSAPKPTHTASPPAPAPAKAQAQTQANAQAPRDDAPYPWHLRFAWLLALVLGVLAYVATFVLMLLTGNPMMVPTVLLVGAAAIPLTVLLLAQSSRVGPLVPTRIVLVTAALGGLFAICAAGLEESIAGLLFGRASILLVGIIEESAKLVVPLLVLALAHRVTRGGGIVIGIAAGTGFAVLETMGYGFAALLARNGGLGALDATLILRGILVPAGHVAWTGAICAALWYLVETSHKVRGVIALVAAYAGAIILHTAWDATASGALHLLIGVISVGALLWLIVAAHRRFVRRAAPATGAGPAPESRGEARE
;
A
#
# COMPACT_ATOMS: atom_id res chain seq x y z
N MET A 1 -69.40 26.16 -103.21
CA MET A 1 -70.05 27.47 -103.05
C MET A 1 -70.58 27.55 -101.62
N ALA A 2 -70.19 28.61 -100.95
CA ALA A 2 -70.75 29.20 -99.74
C ALA A 2 -70.76 28.38 -98.44
N SER A 3 -69.90 28.69 -97.71
CA SER A 3 -69.66 28.81 -96.29
C SER A 3 -70.86 29.13 -95.40
N GLN A 4 -71.07 28.51 -94.31
CA GLN A 4 -71.69 29.11 -93.14
C GLN A 4 -70.94 28.73 -91.90
N HIS A 5 -70.42 29.73 -91.24
CA HIS A 5 -69.84 29.67 -89.89
C HIS A 5 -70.92 29.48 -88.84
N PHE A 6 -70.69 28.56 -87.91
CA PHE A 6 -71.41 28.53 -86.63
C PHE A 6 -70.42 28.62 -85.52
N SER A 7 -70.52 29.69 -84.75
CA SER A 7 -69.77 29.98 -83.54
C SER A 7 -70.28 29.09 -82.38
N ALA A 8 -69.44 28.29 -81.86
CA ALA A 8 -69.74 27.52 -80.64
C ALA A 8 -69.10 28.20 -79.41
N ALA A 9 -69.96 28.57 -78.45
CA ALA A 9 -69.59 29.19 -77.18
C ALA A 9 -68.72 28.24 -76.36
N GLN A 10 -67.56 28.73 -75.93
CA GLN A 10 -66.70 28.03 -75.04
C GLN A 10 -67.28 27.98 -73.62
N GLN A 11 -67.56 26.83 -73.08
CA GLN A 11 -67.82 26.58 -71.66
C GLN A 11 -66.48 26.66 -70.86
N PRO A 12 -66.48 27.28 -69.70
CA PRO A 12 -65.27 27.32 -68.84
C PRO A 12 -64.96 25.92 -68.30
N ALA A 13 -63.64 25.56 -68.25
CA ALA A 13 -63.13 24.29 -67.77
C ALA A 13 -63.37 24.15 -66.26
N PRO A 14 -63.61 22.93 -65.75
CA PRO A 14 -63.75 22.65 -64.33
C PRO A 14 -62.43 22.88 -63.62
N ALA A 15 -62.51 23.46 -62.43
CA ALA A 15 -61.39 23.67 -61.56
C ALA A 15 -60.69 22.35 -61.12
N PRO A 16 -59.34 22.29 -61.00
CA PRO A 16 -58.62 21.10 -60.60
C PRO A 16 -59.00 20.70 -59.17
N PRO A 17 -58.98 19.41 -58.88
CA PRO A 17 -59.28 18.93 -57.50
C PRO A 17 -58.26 19.43 -56.50
N ARG A 18 -58.71 19.87 -55.30
CA ARG A 18 -57.87 20.26 -54.18
C ARG A 18 -57.01 19.06 -53.84
N ALA A 19 -55.69 19.29 -53.65
CA ALA A 19 -54.76 18.35 -53.13
C ALA A 19 -55.16 17.94 -51.68
N PRO A 20 -55.04 16.68 -51.30
CA PRO A 20 -55.38 16.26 -49.95
C PRO A 20 -54.43 16.93 -48.95
N ASP A 21 -54.99 17.30 -47.79
CA ASP A 21 -54.27 17.92 -46.69
C ASP A 21 -53.00 17.16 -46.38
N SER A 22 -51.92 17.92 -46.20
CA SER A 22 -50.57 17.45 -45.84
C SER A 22 -50.58 16.46 -44.67
N ALA A 23 -50.13 15.27 -44.96
CA ALA A 23 -49.84 14.26 -43.90
C ALA A 23 -48.96 14.88 -42.80
N PRO A 24 -49.16 14.52 -41.52
CA PRO A 24 -48.35 15.05 -40.45
C PRO A 24 -46.86 14.69 -40.70
N LYS A 25 -45.98 15.68 -40.58
CA LYS A 25 -44.53 15.50 -40.66
C LYS A 25 -44.12 14.37 -39.69
N PRO A 26 -43.30 13.40 -40.11
CA PRO A 26 -42.76 12.41 -39.20
C PRO A 26 -41.99 13.13 -38.10
N THR A 27 -42.40 12.92 -36.84
CA THR A 27 -41.63 13.30 -35.65
C THR A 27 -40.25 12.65 -35.78
N HIS A 28 -39.22 13.49 -35.86
CA HIS A 28 -37.83 13.02 -35.77
C HIS A 28 -37.68 12.25 -34.43
N THR A 29 -37.85 10.94 -34.48
CA THR A 29 -37.34 10.06 -33.44
C THR A 29 -35.81 10.23 -33.45
N ALA A 30 -35.28 10.88 -32.44
CA ALA A 30 -33.84 11.00 -32.25
C ALA A 30 -33.22 9.62 -32.39
N SER A 31 -32.33 9.43 -33.33
CA SER A 31 -31.55 8.20 -33.44
C SER A 31 -30.86 7.91 -32.10
N PRO A 32 -30.85 6.67 -31.62
CA PRO A 32 -30.15 6.33 -30.40
C PRO A 32 -28.70 6.77 -30.53
N PRO A 33 -28.10 7.32 -29.47
CA PRO A 33 -26.71 7.78 -29.49
C PRO A 33 -25.81 6.64 -29.95
N ALA A 34 -24.87 6.94 -30.83
CA ALA A 34 -23.91 5.98 -31.35
C ALA A 34 -23.17 5.28 -30.17
N PRO A 35 -22.94 3.97 -30.24
CA PRO A 35 -22.24 3.26 -29.17
C PRO A 35 -20.86 3.89 -28.95
N ALA A 36 -20.52 4.16 -27.68
CA ALA A 36 -19.23 4.72 -27.32
C ALA A 36 -18.10 3.86 -27.92
N PRO A 37 -17.00 4.46 -28.37
CA PRO A 37 -15.89 3.73 -28.97
C PRO A 37 -15.38 2.61 -28.01
N ALA A 38 -15.04 1.47 -28.56
CA ALA A 38 -14.68 0.25 -27.81
C ALA A 38 -13.64 0.48 -26.70
N LYS A 39 -12.72 1.46 -26.88
CA LYS A 39 -11.78 1.89 -25.86
C LYS A 39 -12.45 2.55 -24.65
N ALA A 40 -13.51 3.35 -24.87
CA ALA A 40 -14.26 3.97 -23.77
C ALA A 40 -15.10 2.93 -23.02
N GLN A 41 -15.69 1.97 -23.72
CA GLN A 41 -16.42 0.85 -23.09
C GLN A 41 -15.50 -0.06 -22.30
N ALA A 42 -14.31 -0.41 -22.82
CA ALA A 42 -13.30 -1.19 -22.11
C ALA A 42 -12.77 -0.44 -20.87
N GLN A 43 -12.62 0.88 -20.95
CA GLN A 43 -12.18 1.71 -19.83
C GLN A 43 -13.26 1.84 -18.75
N THR A 44 -14.54 1.92 -19.16
CA THR A 44 -15.69 1.91 -18.24
C THR A 44 -15.85 0.55 -17.56
N GLN A 45 -15.66 -0.56 -18.29
CA GLN A 45 -15.66 -1.91 -17.72
C GLN A 45 -14.47 -2.15 -16.80
N ALA A 46 -13.27 -1.68 -17.15
CA ALA A 46 -12.09 -1.77 -16.28
C ALA A 46 -12.25 -0.94 -15.00
N ASN A 47 -12.91 0.24 -15.08
CA ASN A 47 -13.23 1.05 -13.91
C ASN A 47 -14.37 0.45 -13.05
N ALA A 48 -15.32 -0.27 -13.67
CA ALA A 48 -16.38 -0.97 -12.95
C ALA A 48 -15.86 -2.25 -12.24
N GLN A 49 -14.78 -2.84 -12.73
CA GLN A 49 -14.11 -3.99 -12.13
C GLN A 49 -12.97 -3.61 -11.17
N ALA A 50 -12.59 -2.33 -11.09
CA ALA A 50 -11.70 -1.87 -10.03
C ALA A 50 -12.37 -2.14 -8.66
N PRO A 51 -11.66 -2.73 -7.69
CA PRO A 51 -12.22 -2.90 -6.35
C PRO A 51 -12.75 -1.55 -5.88
N ARG A 52 -14.04 -1.49 -5.55
CA ARG A 52 -14.63 -0.25 -5.01
C ARG A 52 -13.95 0.01 -3.68
N ASP A 53 -13.25 1.13 -3.56
CA ASP A 53 -12.59 1.58 -2.34
C ASP A 53 -13.58 1.85 -1.18
N ASP A 54 -14.88 1.79 -1.47
CA ASP A 54 -16.03 2.02 -0.60
C ASP A 54 -16.56 0.73 0.06
N ALA A 55 -16.00 -0.46 -0.23
CA ALA A 55 -16.36 -1.67 0.51
C ALA A 55 -16.14 -1.45 2.02
N PRO A 56 -17.14 -1.72 2.88
CA PRO A 56 -17.00 -1.50 4.30
C PRO A 56 -15.80 -2.30 4.82
N TYR A 57 -14.86 -1.58 5.47
CA TYR A 57 -13.69 -2.21 6.05
C TYR A 57 -14.12 -3.24 7.09
N PRO A 58 -13.73 -4.51 6.97
CA PRO A 58 -14.19 -5.55 7.87
C PRO A 58 -13.90 -5.19 9.33
N TRP A 59 -14.94 -5.12 10.16
CA TRP A 59 -14.80 -4.68 11.55
C TRP A 59 -13.80 -5.51 12.35
N HIS A 60 -13.68 -6.81 12.07
CA HIS A 60 -12.72 -7.71 12.72
C HIS A 60 -11.26 -7.34 12.43
N LEU A 61 -10.96 -6.70 11.30
CA LEU A 61 -9.60 -6.24 11.01
C LEU A 61 -9.23 -4.99 11.80
N ARG A 62 -10.19 -4.22 12.31
CA ARG A 62 -9.90 -3.01 13.09
C ARG A 62 -9.10 -3.28 14.36
N PHE A 63 -9.34 -4.42 14.99
CA PHE A 63 -8.74 -4.81 16.26
C PHE A 63 -7.79 -6.01 16.12
N ALA A 64 -7.53 -6.48 14.89
CA ALA A 64 -6.64 -7.62 14.64
C ALA A 64 -5.23 -7.40 15.23
N TRP A 65 -4.72 -6.17 15.18
CA TRP A 65 -3.44 -5.80 15.76
C TRP A 65 -3.41 -5.94 17.29
N LEU A 66 -4.51 -5.55 17.98
CA LEU A 66 -4.61 -5.68 19.43
C LEU A 66 -4.70 -7.15 19.85
N LEU A 67 -5.47 -7.94 19.11
CA LEU A 67 -5.55 -9.39 19.31
C LEU A 67 -4.18 -10.04 19.11
N ALA A 68 -3.46 -9.68 18.04
CA ALA A 68 -2.12 -10.19 17.78
C ALA A 68 -1.14 -9.81 18.87
N LEU A 69 -1.20 -8.57 19.40
CA LEU A 69 -0.38 -8.13 20.53
C LEU A 69 -0.65 -8.98 21.78
N VAL A 70 -1.92 -9.09 22.18
CA VAL A 70 -2.31 -9.82 23.39
C VAL A 70 -1.94 -11.30 23.28
N LEU A 71 -2.33 -11.95 22.16
CA LEU A 71 -2.02 -13.37 21.95
C LEU A 71 -0.51 -13.61 21.80
N GLY A 72 0.22 -12.71 21.14
CA GLY A 72 1.67 -12.80 20.98
C GLY A 72 2.39 -12.72 22.33
N VAL A 73 2.02 -11.75 23.19
CA VAL A 73 2.61 -11.61 24.53
C VAL A 73 2.25 -12.81 25.40
N LEU A 74 0.98 -13.25 25.43
CA LEU A 74 0.56 -14.41 26.19
C LEU A 74 1.28 -15.69 25.72
N ALA A 75 1.41 -15.91 24.42
CA ALA A 75 2.12 -17.04 23.86
C ALA A 75 3.62 -17.01 24.22
N TYR A 76 4.25 -15.81 24.16
CA TYR A 76 5.65 -15.65 24.58
C TYR A 76 5.83 -16.02 26.06
N VAL A 77 5.04 -15.41 26.94
CA VAL A 77 5.12 -15.68 28.38
C VAL A 77 4.85 -17.17 28.68
N ALA A 78 3.81 -17.74 28.07
CA ALA A 78 3.47 -19.15 28.29
C ALA A 78 4.60 -20.10 27.83
N THR A 79 5.16 -19.87 26.63
CA THR A 79 6.24 -20.73 26.10
C THR A 79 7.54 -20.56 26.88
N PHE A 80 7.87 -19.32 27.30
CA PHE A 80 9.04 -19.04 28.10
C PHE A 80 8.94 -19.67 29.51
N VAL A 81 7.81 -19.48 30.19
CA VAL A 81 7.55 -20.09 31.51
C VAL A 81 7.57 -21.63 31.41
N LEU A 82 6.93 -22.21 30.39
CA LEU A 82 6.94 -23.65 30.19
C LEU A 82 8.36 -24.17 29.95
N MET A 83 9.20 -23.44 29.20
CA MET A 83 10.61 -23.77 29.03
C MET A 83 11.37 -23.76 30.34
N LEU A 84 11.14 -22.74 31.19
CA LEU A 84 11.77 -22.67 32.55
C LEU A 84 11.34 -23.83 33.46
N LEU A 85 10.04 -24.16 33.47
CA LEU A 85 9.49 -25.20 34.32
C LEU A 85 9.94 -26.61 33.94
N THR A 86 10.06 -26.86 32.63
CA THR A 86 10.40 -28.20 32.10
C THR A 86 11.88 -28.39 31.85
N GLY A 87 12.68 -27.32 31.79
CA GLY A 87 14.07 -27.38 31.34
C GLY A 87 14.24 -27.89 29.90
N ASN A 88 13.18 -27.91 29.10
CA ASN A 88 13.17 -28.51 27.75
C ASN A 88 13.80 -27.57 26.70
N PRO A 89 15.03 -27.87 26.19
CA PRO A 89 15.67 -27.01 25.18
C PRO A 89 14.94 -27.01 23.81
N MET A 90 14.07 -27.98 23.55
CA MET A 90 13.25 -28.01 22.34
C MET A 90 12.26 -26.83 22.26
N MET A 91 12.02 -26.13 23.37
CA MET A 91 11.19 -24.92 23.41
C MET A 91 11.93 -23.67 22.90
N VAL A 92 13.26 -23.68 22.83
CA VAL A 92 14.07 -22.50 22.43
C VAL A 92 13.66 -21.95 21.06
N PRO A 93 13.50 -22.73 19.97
CA PRO A 93 13.07 -22.21 18.69
C PRO A 93 11.69 -21.53 18.76
N THR A 94 10.76 -22.09 19.54
CA THR A 94 9.42 -21.51 19.73
C THR A 94 9.48 -20.18 20.47
N VAL A 95 10.25 -20.10 21.54
CA VAL A 95 10.44 -18.86 22.32
C VAL A 95 11.08 -17.78 21.46
N LEU A 96 12.11 -18.12 20.68
CA LEU A 96 12.76 -17.21 19.74
C LEU A 96 11.77 -16.68 18.71
N LEU A 97 11.01 -17.57 18.06
CA LEU A 97 10.06 -17.18 17.01
C LEU A 97 8.94 -16.29 17.57
N VAL A 98 8.30 -16.71 18.66
CA VAL A 98 7.15 -15.98 19.22
C VAL A 98 7.61 -14.64 19.80
N GLY A 99 8.73 -14.60 20.53
CA GLY A 99 9.28 -13.37 21.08
C GLY A 99 9.70 -12.37 20.00
N ALA A 100 10.33 -12.83 18.92
CA ALA A 100 10.75 -11.98 17.83
C ALA A 100 9.57 -11.49 16.98
N ALA A 101 8.49 -12.29 16.82
CA ALA A 101 7.40 -11.98 15.90
C ALA A 101 6.27 -11.14 16.52
N ALA A 102 6.04 -11.21 17.83
CA ALA A 102 4.85 -10.66 18.47
C ALA A 102 4.63 -9.15 18.16
N ILE A 103 5.63 -8.32 18.36
CA ILE A 103 5.51 -6.87 18.14
C ILE A 103 5.56 -6.50 16.64
N PRO A 104 6.52 -7.00 15.83
CA PRO A 104 6.56 -6.70 14.40
C PRO A 104 5.27 -7.07 13.66
N LEU A 105 4.69 -8.24 13.98
CA LEU A 105 3.41 -8.66 13.40
C LEU A 105 2.27 -7.74 13.83
N THR A 106 2.27 -7.29 15.10
CA THR A 106 1.30 -6.31 15.59
C THR A 106 1.35 -5.02 14.79
N VAL A 107 2.54 -4.48 14.52
CA VAL A 107 2.71 -3.24 13.74
C VAL A 107 2.27 -3.43 12.29
N LEU A 108 2.57 -4.58 11.69
CA LEU A 108 2.10 -4.91 10.34
C LEU A 108 0.57 -4.93 10.26
N LEU A 109 -0.09 -5.57 11.23
CA LEU A 109 -1.56 -5.60 11.30
C LEU A 109 -2.14 -4.22 11.61
N LEU A 110 -1.48 -3.42 12.45
CA LEU A 110 -1.87 -2.04 12.70
C LEU A 110 -1.82 -1.20 11.42
N ALA A 111 -0.76 -1.31 10.62
CA ALA A 111 -0.64 -0.62 9.35
C ALA A 111 -1.76 -1.02 8.37
N GLN A 112 -2.05 -2.32 8.24
CA GLN A 112 -3.16 -2.82 7.42
C GLN A 112 -4.51 -2.28 7.92
N SER A 113 -4.73 -2.25 9.24
CA SER A 113 -6.00 -1.81 9.84
C SER A 113 -6.18 -0.28 9.84
N SER A 114 -5.11 0.48 9.72
CA SER A 114 -5.12 1.95 9.76
C SER A 114 -5.63 2.61 8.46
N ARG A 115 -6.08 1.83 7.46
CA ARG A 115 -6.59 2.35 6.17
C ARG A 115 -5.61 3.34 5.52
N VAL A 116 -4.35 2.96 5.50
CA VAL A 116 -3.28 3.76 4.86
C VAL A 116 -3.37 3.76 3.32
N GLY A 117 -4.23 2.90 2.77
CA GLY A 117 -4.50 2.71 1.36
C GLY A 117 -5.55 1.60 1.17
N PRO A 118 -5.77 1.13 -0.07
CA PRO A 118 -6.51 -0.08 -0.33
C PRO A 118 -5.87 -1.27 0.40
N LEU A 119 -6.68 -2.27 0.77
CA LEU A 119 -6.17 -3.48 1.41
C LEU A 119 -5.22 -4.21 0.46
N VAL A 120 -3.97 -4.36 0.88
CA VAL A 120 -3.01 -5.22 0.17
C VAL A 120 -3.41 -6.68 0.38
N PRO A 121 -3.50 -7.50 -0.69
CA PRO A 121 -3.87 -8.90 -0.56
C PRO A 121 -2.97 -9.64 0.43
N THR A 122 -3.57 -10.34 1.39
CA THR A 122 -2.86 -11.02 2.49
C THR A 122 -1.74 -11.94 1.99
N ARG A 123 -1.97 -12.65 0.87
CA ARG A 123 -0.93 -13.49 0.24
C ARG A 123 0.32 -12.70 -0.14
N ILE A 124 0.17 -11.48 -0.66
CA ILE A 124 1.30 -10.62 -1.04
C ILE A 124 2.03 -10.15 0.22
N VAL A 125 1.29 -9.75 1.25
CA VAL A 125 1.88 -9.34 2.54
C VAL A 125 2.69 -10.48 3.15
N LEU A 126 2.11 -11.69 3.22
CA LEU A 126 2.78 -12.86 3.77
C LEU A 126 4.03 -13.27 2.96
N VAL A 127 3.91 -13.30 1.63
CA VAL A 127 5.05 -13.58 0.74
C VAL A 127 6.13 -12.53 0.89
N THR A 128 5.76 -11.25 0.96
CA THR A 128 6.73 -10.16 1.13
C THR A 128 7.44 -10.27 2.48
N ALA A 129 6.73 -10.56 3.57
CA ALA A 129 7.34 -10.75 4.88
C ALA A 129 8.26 -11.98 4.90
N ALA A 130 7.78 -13.13 4.46
CA ALA A 130 8.54 -14.37 4.52
C ALA A 130 9.76 -14.37 3.57
N LEU A 131 9.53 -14.15 2.26
CA LEU A 131 10.60 -14.19 1.27
C LEU A 131 11.48 -12.94 1.32
N GLY A 132 10.87 -11.75 1.62
CA GLY A 132 11.61 -10.51 1.79
C GLY A 132 12.56 -10.57 2.98
N GLY A 133 12.09 -11.07 4.11
CA GLY A 133 12.91 -11.27 5.29
C GLY A 133 14.01 -12.29 5.07
N LEU A 134 13.67 -13.47 4.54
CA LEU A 134 14.63 -14.54 4.29
C LEU A 134 15.71 -14.13 3.28
N PHE A 135 15.31 -13.53 2.16
CA PHE A 135 16.27 -13.05 1.17
C PHE A 135 17.18 -11.99 1.75
N ALA A 136 16.61 -11.00 2.43
CA ALA A 136 17.37 -9.88 2.96
C ALA A 136 18.37 -10.31 4.03
N ILE A 137 18.00 -11.18 4.98
CA ILE A 137 18.92 -11.65 6.02
C ILE A 137 20.07 -12.50 5.43
N CYS A 138 19.80 -13.33 4.42
CA CYS A 138 20.83 -14.11 3.77
C CYS A 138 21.77 -13.24 2.93
N ALA A 139 21.23 -12.30 2.16
CA ALA A 139 22.02 -11.39 1.32
C ALA A 139 22.87 -10.46 2.19
N ALA A 140 22.26 -9.81 3.20
CA ALA A 140 22.97 -8.93 4.11
C ALA A 140 24.07 -9.68 4.87
N GLY A 141 23.78 -10.84 5.44
CA GLY A 141 24.79 -11.62 6.17
C GLY A 141 25.99 -12.05 5.31
N LEU A 142 25.75 -12.35 4.01
CA LEU A 142 26.84 -12.63 3.06
C LEU A 142 27.65 -11.36 2.75
N GLU A 143 26.98 -10.26 2.41
CA GLU A 143 27.63 -9.00 2.05
C GLU A 143 28.39 -8.39 3.22
N GLU A 144 27.84 -8.45 4.43
CA GLU A 144 28.51 -8.00 5.65
C GLU A 144 29.73 -8.85 6.00
N SER A 145 29.65 -10.16 5.78
CA SER A 145 30.81 -11.06 5.96
C SER A 145 31.95 -10.65 5.00
N ILE A 146 31.64 -10.40 3.75
CA ILE A 146 32.62 -9.92 2.74
C ILE A 146 33.15 -8.56 3.13
N ALA A 147 32.29 -7.61 3.51
CA ALA A 147 32.70 -6.28 3.95
C ALA A 147 33.60 -6.35 5.19
N GLY A 148 33.29 -7.23 6.13
CA GLY A 148 34.12 -7.48 7.32
C GLY A 148 35.54 -7.98 6.97
N LEU A 149 35.66 -8.87 5.98
CA LEU A 149 36.94 -9.35 5.47
C LEU A 149 37.75 -8.25 4.78
N LEU A 150 37.09 -7.36 4.02
CA LEU A 150 37.75 -6.33 3.24
C LEU A 150 38.11 -5.07 4.05
N PHE A 151 37.23 -4.65 4.96
CA PHE A 151 37.28 -3.37 5.65
C PHE A 151 37.45 -3.49 7.18
N GLY A 152 37.41 -4.72 7.74
CA GLY A 152 37.47 -4.97 9.16
C GLY A 152 36.40 -4.18 9.93
N ARG A 153 36.79 -3.48 11.00
CA ARG A 153 35.83 -2.73 11.85
C ARG A 153 35.10 -1.59 11.13
N ALA A 154 35.66 -1.08 10.04
CA ALA A 154 35.01 -0.02 9.26
C ALA A 154 33.79 -0.52 8.47
N SER A 155 33.62 -1.85 8.32
CA SER A 155 32.44 -2.44 7.67
C SER A 155 31.12 -2.02 8.32
N ILE A 156 31.12 -1.68 9.62
CA ILE A 156 29.91 -1.20 10.31
C ILE A 156 29.26 0.02 9.66
N LEU A 157 30.06 0.85 8.95
CA LEU A 157 29.56 2.01 8.22
C LEU A 157 28.78 1.60 6.95
N LEU A 158 28.93 0.37 6.50
CA LEU A 158 28.26 -0.16 5.30
C LEU A 158 26.99 -0.93 5.63
N VAL A 159 26.77 -1.34 6.89
CA VAL A 159 25.63 -2.18 7.31
C VAL A 159 24.30 -1.55 6.90
N GLY A 160 24.08 -0.27 7.18
CA GLY A 160 22.86 0.41 6.81
C GLY A 160 22.59 0.40 5.28
N ILE A 161 23.62 0.57 4.44
CA ILE A 161 23.47 0.49 2.98
C ILE A 161 23.16 -0.93 2.55
N ILE A 162 23.91 -1.91 3.07
CA ILE A 162 23.78 -3.33 2.73
C ILE A 162 22.37 -3.82 3.06
N GLU A 163 21.96 -3.65 4.30
CA GLU A 163 20.68 -4.18 4.76
C GLU A 163 19.47 -3.46 4.15
N GLU A 164 19.48 -2.12 4.08
CA GLU A 164 18.34 -1.41 3.50
C GLU A 164 18.21 -1.69 1.99
N SER A 165 19.31 -1.94 1.28
CA SER A 165 19.27 -2.38 -0.11
C SER A 165 18.75 -3.81 -0.25
N ALA A 166 19.22 -4.74 0.57
CA ALA A 166 18.79 -6.13 0.56
C ALA A 166 17.27 -6.27 0.85
N LYS A 167 16.76 -5.49 1.81
CA LYS A 167 15.33 -5.43 2.17
C LYS A 167 14.44 -4.94 1.04
N LEU A 168 14.96 -4.16 0.08
CA LEU A 168 14.17 -3.62 -1.04
C LEU A 168 14.00 -4.60 -2.20
N VAL A 169 14.78 -5.66 -2.31
CA VAL A 169 14.75 -6.56 -3.47
C VAL A 169 13.35 -7.16 -3.68
N VAL A 170 12.75 -7.75 -2.64
CA VAL A 170 11.40 -8.34 -2.77
C VAL A 170 10.31 -7.27 -2.94
N PRO A 171 10.27 -6.16 -2.22
CA PRO A 171 9.40 -5.03 -2.53
C PRO A 171 9.48 -4.53 -3.99
N LEU A 172 10.68 -4.43 -4.57
CA LEU A 172 10.87 -4.06 -5.97
C LEU A 172 10.25 -5.09 -6.92
N LEU A 173 10.40 -6.39 -6.63
CA LEU A 173 9.73 -7.45 -7.39
C LEU A 173 8.20 -7.35 -7.25
N VAL A 174 7.68 -7.08 -6.06
CA VAL A 174 6.25 -6.85 -5.84
C VAL A 174 5.77 -5.63 -6.62
N LEU A 175 6.54 -4.56 -6.63
CA LEU A 175 6.22 -3.37 -7.44
C LEU A 175 6.18 -3.71 -8.93
N ALA A 176 7.15 -4.45 -9.43
CA ALA A 176 7.22 -4.82 -10.85
C ALA A 176 6.10 -5.77 -11.28
N LEU A 177 5.77 -6.77 -10.46
CA LEU A 177 4.89 -7.87 -10.82
C LEU A 177 3.45 -7.69 -10.35
N ALA A 178 3.22 -6.96 -9.26
CA ALA A 178 1.93 -6.86 -8.58
C ALA A 178 1.47 -5.42 -8.31
N HIS A 179 2.07 -4.40 -8.95
CA HIS A 179 1.75 -3.00 -8.70
C HIS A 179 0.25 -2.69 -8.83
N ARG A 180 -0.44 -3.29 -9.80
CA ARG A 180 -1.88 -3.05 -10.03
C ARG A 180 -2.75 -3.35 -8.80
N VAL A 181 -2.39 -4.39 -8.03
CA VAL A 181 -3.13 -4.83 -6.84
C VAL A 181 -2.52 -4.31 -5.53
N THR A 182 -1.39 -3.61 -5.61
CA THR A 182 -0.70 -2.98 -4.46
C THR A 182 -0.65 -1.46 -4.54
N ARG A 183 -1.43 -0.84 -5.45
CA ARG A 183 -1.48 0.64 -5.58
C ARG A 183 -1.83 1.28 -4.25
N GLY A 184 -1.06 2.31 -3.87
CA GLY A 184 -1.21 2.97 -2.57
C GLY A 184 -0.78 2.14 -1.36
N GLY A 185 -0.36 0.88 -1.55
CA GLY A 185 0.01 -0.05 -0.48
C GLY A 185 1.50 -0.10 -0.14
N GLY A 186 2.32 0.79 -0.70
CA GLY A 186 3.79 0.74 -0.54
C GLY A 186 4.25 0.71 0.91
N ILE A 187 3.62 1.49 1.79
CA ILE A 187 3.93 1.48 3.23
C ILE A 187 3.72 0.09 3.86
N VAL A 188 2.63 -0.61 3.50
CA VAL A 188 2.33 -1.96 4.03
C VAL A 188 3.33 -2.98 3.50
N ILE A 189 3.70 -2.90 2.22
CA ILE A 189 4.71 -3.77 1.60
C ILE A 189 6.07 -3.59 2.28
N GLY A 190 6.48 -2.32 2.52
CA GLY A 190 7.74 -2.03 3.22
C GLY A 190 7.72 -2.51 4.67
N ILE A 191 6.64 -2.26 5.41
CA ILE A 191 6.45 -2.78 6.77
C ILE A 191 6.52 -4.32 6.78
N ALA A 192 5.90 -5.00 5.78
CA ALA A 192 5.95 -6.45 5.69
C ALA A 192 7.39 -6.97 5.49
N ALA A 193 8.16 -6.39 4.56
CA ALA A 193 9.56 -6.76 4.33
C ALA A 193 10.43 -6.50 5.57
N GLY A 194 10.30 -5.30 6.17
CA GLY A 194 10.98 -4.93 7.40
C GLY A 194 10.61 -5.83 8.59
N THR A 195 9.35 -6.24 8.70
CA THR A 195 8.87 -7.21 9.71
C THR A 195 9.56 -8.55 9.55
N GLY A 196 9.58 -9.10 8.32
CA GLY A 196 10.22 -10.40 8.07
C GLY A 196 11.70 -10.40 8.41
N PHE A 197 12.43 -9.36 7.99
CA PHE A 197 13.84 -9.18 8.32
C PHE A 197 14.05 -9.08 9.84
N ALA A 198 13.33 -8.19 10.50
CA ALA A 198 13.46 -7.93 11.92
C ALA A 198 13.16 -9.17 12.79
N VAL A 199 12.22 -10.01 12.39
CA VAL A 199 11.93 -11.28 13.08
C VAL A 199 13.14 -12.21 13.01
N LEU A 200 13.67 -12.46 11.81
CA LEU A 200 14.79 -13.38 11.62
C LEU A 200 16.07 -12.87 12.29
N GLU A 201 16.35 -11.59 12.17
CA GLU A 201 17.48 -10.96 12.81
C GLU A 201 17.39 -11.00 14.34
N THR A 202 16.20 -10.68 14.90
CA THR A 202 15.97 -10.76 16.36
C THR A 202 16.09 -12.18 16.88
N MET A 203 15.64 -13.18 16.12
CA MET A 203 15.88 -14.60 16.45
C MET A 203 17.39 -14.91 16.48
N GLY A 204 18.14 -14.41 15.51
CA GLY A 204 19.61 -14.57 15.47
C GLY A 204 20.30 -13.95 16.69
N TYR A 205 19.95 -12.71 17.04
CA TYR A 205 20.50 -12.05 18.23
C TYR A 205 20.10 -12.75 19.53
N GLY A 206 18.84 -13.20 19.66
CA GLY A 206 18.39 -13.96 20.82
C GLY A 206 19.14 -15.29 20.98
N PHE A 207 19.35 -15.99 19.85
CA PHE A 207 20.15 -17.22 19.83
C PHE A 207 21.62 -16.97 20.18
N ALA A 208 22.22 -15.93 19.61
CA ALA A 208 23.60 -15.54 19.93
C ALA A 208 23.76 -15.17 21.42
N ALA A 209 22.79 -14.43 21.98
CA ALA A 209 22.78 -14.09 23.40
C ALA A 209 22.66 -15.33 24.31
N LEU A 210 21.86 -16.33 23.89
CA LEU A 210 21.75 -17.60 24.61
C LEU A 210 23.12 -18.34 24.71
N LEU A 211 23.87 -18.35 23.59
CA LEU A 211 25.13 -19.08 23.46
C LEU A 211 26.36 -18.30 23.92
N ALA A 212 26.23 -17.01 24.23
CA ALA A 212 27.34 -16.19 24.65
C ALA A 212 27.98 -16.75 25.93
N ARG A 213 29.29 -16.49 26.15
CA ARG A 213 30.07 -17.03 27.31
C ARG A 213 29.42 -16.74 28.67
N ASN A 214 28.79 -15.57 28.83
CA ASN A 214 28.03 -15.18 30.02
C ASN A 214 26.53 -15.06 29.71
N GLY A 215 26.04 -15.86 28.74
CA GLY A 215 24.69 -15.81 28.24
C GLY A 215 23.71 -16.65 29.07
N GLY A 216 22.84 -17.35 28.38
CA GLY A 216 21.80 -18.19 28.95
C GLY A 216 20.40 -17.62 28.74
N LEU A 217 19.41 -18.20 29.43
CA LEU A 217 18.00 -17.85 29.25
C LEU A 217 17.66 -16.41 29.58
N GLY A 218 18.35 -15.84 30.62
CA GLY A 218 18.15 -14.43 30.99
C GLY A 218 18.66 -13.45 29.92
N ALA A 219 19.80 -13.76 29.28
CA ALA A 219 20.33 -12.95 28.16
C ALA A 219 19.45 -13.06 26.92
N LEU A 220 18.94 -14.26 26.60
CA LEU A 220 17.97 -14.49 25.55
C LEU A 220 16.71 -13.65 25.79
N ASP A 221 16.09 -13.74 26.96
CA ASP A 221 14.87 -13.03 27.31
C ASP A 221 15.05 -11.52 27.24
N ALA A 222 16.11 -10.97 27.87
CA ALA A 222 16.40 -9.54 27.78
C ALA A 222 16.60 -9.05 26.35
N THR A 223 17.25 -9.86 25.49
CA THR A 223 17.46 -9.53 24.08
C THR A 223 16.13 -9.50 23.31
N LEU A 224 15.28 -10.52 23.51
CA LEU A 224 13.99 -10.60 22.82
C LEU A 224 13.04 -9.47 23.24
N ILE A 225 12.98 -9.15 24.54
CA ILE A 225 12.14 -8.06 25.05
C ILE A 225 12.64 -6.71 24.52
N LEU A 226 13.93 -6.42 24.66
CA LEU A 226 14.50 -5.14 24.23
C LEU A 226 14.34 -4.93 22.73
N ARG A 227 14.75 -5.93 21.92
CA ARG A 227 14.62 -5.85 20.47
C ARG A 227 13.16 -5.84 20.02
N GLY A 228 12.28 -6.64 20.65
CA GLY A 228 10.86 -6.64 20.35
C GLY A 228 10.22 -5.25 20.51
N ILE A 229 10.55 -4.52 21.59
CA ILE A 229 10.06 -3.15 21.82
C ILE A 229 10.64 -2.16 20.80
N LEU A 230 11.90 -2.32 20.42
CA LEU A 230 12.62 -1.37 19.55
C LEU A 230 12.43 -1.62 18.06
N VAL A 231 12.01 -2.81 17.64
CA VAL A 231 11.83 -3.17 16.20
C VAL A 231 10.93 -2.21 15.41
N PRO A 232 9.79 -1.69 15.95
CA PRO A 232 9.01 -0.69 15.24
C PRO A 232 9.79 0.59 14.93
N ALA A 233 10.79 0.90 15.74
CA ALA A 233 11.65 2.06 15.63
C ALA A 233 12.86 1.85 14.69
N GLY A 234 13.03 0.66 14.15
CA GLY A 234 14.12 0.28 13.26
C GLY A 234 13.63 -0.14 11.89
N HIS A 235 13.94 -1.37 11.49
CA HIS A 235 13.72 -1.94 10.15
C HIS A 235 12.28 -1.77 9.64
N VAL A 236 11.27 -1.88 10.52
CA VAL A 236 9.86 -1.71 10.14
C VAL A 236 9.58 -0.28 9.69
N ALA A 237 10.08 0.72 10.44
CA ALA A 237 9.88 2.12 10.12
C ALA A 237 10.67 2.53 8.87
N TRP A 238 11.94 2.13 8.79
CA TRP A 238 12.84 2.53 7.70
C TRP A 238 12.43 1.93 6.37
N THR A 239 12.27 0.61 6.29
CA THR A 239 11.82 -0.06 5.05
C THR A 239 10.40 0.37 4.67
N GLY A 240 9.51 0.60 5.67
CA GLY A 240 8.18 1.18 5.46
C GLY A 240 8.22 2.55 4.78
N ALA A 241 9.12 3.44 5.25
CA ALA A 241 9.28 4.78 4.69
C ALA A 241 9.84 4.75 3.25
N ILE A 242 10.86 3.92 3.00
CA ILE A 242 11.46 3.79 1.66
C ILE A 242 10.42 3.27 0.66
N CYS A 243 9.68 2.21 1.01
CA CYS A 243 8.66 1.65 0.12
C CYS A 243 7.48 2.59 -0.08
N ALA A 244 7.07 3.36 0.95
CA ALA A 244 6.06 4.41 0.80
C ALA A 244 6.49 5.47 -0.23
N ALA A 245 7.75 5.90 -0.17
CA ALA A 245 8.32 6.86 -1.12
C ALA A 245 8.49 6.26 -2.53
N LEU A 246 8.86 4.99 -2.63
CA LEU A 246 9.00 4.27 -3.90
C LEU A 246 7.65 4.16 -4.63
N TRP A 247 6.58 3.74 -3.95
CA TRP A 247 5.22 3.71 -4.52
C TRP A 247 4.75 5.11 -4.88
N TYR A 248 5.03 6.11 -4.03
CA TYR A 248 4.73 7.50 -4.34
C TYR A 248 5.42 7.97 -5.62
N LEU A 249 6.70 7.66 -5.83
CA LEU A 249 7.44 7.99 -7.06
C LEU A 249 6.77 7.40 -8.29
N VAL A 250 6.35 6.14 -8.23
CA VAL A 250 5.73 5.46 -9.38
C VAL A 250 4.34 6.02 -9.68
N GLU A 251 3.55 6.34 -8.65
CA GLU A 251 2.14 6.72 -8.75
C GLU A 251 1.90 8.23 -8.93
N THR A 252 2.87 9.10 -8.58
CA THR A 252 2.71 10.55 -8.71
C THR A 252 2.97 11.06 -10.12
N SER A 253 2.24 12.12 -10.52
CA SER A 253 2.58 12.94 -11.69
C SER A 253 3.79 13.85 -11.45
N HIS A 254 4.08 14.19 -10.19
CA HIS A 254 5.19 15.06 -9.78
C HIS A 254 6.48 14.27 -9.57
N LYS A 255 7.10 13.78 -10.66
CA LYS A 255 8.24 12.85 -10.60
C LYS A 255 9.45 13.39 -9.80
N VAL A 256 9.78 14.68 -9.93
CA VAL A 256 10.86 15.29 -9.15
C VAL A 256 10.63 15.18 -7.65
N ARG A 257 9.38 15.47 -7.18
CA ARG A 257 9.03 15.30 -5.77
C ARG A 257 9.11 13.85 -5.33
N GLY A 258 8.72 12.92 -6.21
CA GLY A 258 8.82 11.48 -5.95
C GLY A 258 10.26 11.03 -5.78
N VAL A 259 11.18 11.48 -6.64
CA VAL A 259 12.61 11.19 -6.53
C VAL A 259 13.19 11.77 -5.24
N ILE A 260 12.90 13.03 -4.93
CA ILE A 260 13.37 13.67 -3.68
C ILE A 260 12.87 12.88 -2.46
N ALA A 261 11.61 12.47 -2.44
CA ALA A 261 11.05 11.69 -1.34
C ALA A 261 11.76 10.33 -1.19
N LEU A 262 12.02 9.62 -2.30
CA LEU A 262 12.72 8.34 -2.26
C LEU A 262 14.17 8.49 -1.80
N VAL A 263 14.91 9.46 -2.34
CA VAL A 263 16.30 9.73 -1.93
C VAL A 263 16.36 10.10 -0.45
N ALA A 264 15.46 10.98 0.01
CA ALA A 264 15.41 11.39 1.42
C ALA A 264 15.06 10.22 2.35
N ALA A 265 14.08 9.38 1.99
CA ALA A 265 13.70 8.21 2.79
C ALA A 265 14.84 7.18 2.84
N TYR A 266 15.48 6.88 1.72
CA TYR A 266 16.57 5.91 1.63
C TYR A 266 17.82 6.39 2.38
N ALA A 267 18.28 7.61 2.11
CA ALA A 267 19.42 8.19 2.82
C ALA A 267 19.16 8.33 4.33
N GLY A 268 17.96 8.78 4.70
CA GLY A 268 17.56 8.88 6.11
C GLY A 268 17.56 7.52 6.82
N ALA A 269 17.04 6.49 6.18
CA ALA A 269 17.06 5.12 6.71
C ALA A 269 18.50 4.64 6.91
N ILE A 270 19.38 4.79 5.91
CA ILE A 270 20.79 4.40 6.00
C ILE A 270 21.49 5.12 7.16
N ILE A 271 21.32 6.44 7.26
CA ILE A 271 21.96 7.24 8.32
C ILE A 271 21.49 6.80 9.70
N LEU A 272 20.17 6.62 9.90
CA LEU A 272 19.62 6.21 11.19
C LEU A 272 20.05 4.78 11.54
N HIS A 273 20.06 3.88 10.56
CA HIS A 273 20.47 2.50 10.72
C HIS A 273 21.98 2.41 11.09
N THR A 274 22.84 3.01 10.29
CA THR A 274 24.28 3.03 10.56
C THR A 274 24.61 3.68 11.92
N ALA A 275 23.90 4.77 12.26
CA ALA A 275 24.08 5.41 13.57
C ALA A 275 23.62 4.52 14.72
N TRP A 276 22.55 3.72 14.51
CA TRP A 276 22.07 2.74 15.47
C TRP A 276 23.14 1.68 15.75
N ASP A 277 23.72 1.08 14.72
CA ASP A 277 24.68 -0.01 14.85
C ASP A 277 26.07 0.48 15.29
N ALA A 278 26.44 1.68 14.92
CA ALA A 278 27.74 2.27 15.27
C ALA A 278 27.83 2.81 16.71
N THR A 279 26.71 2.91 17.43
CA THR A 279 26.67 3.48 18.78
C THR A 279 26.39 2.44 19.88
N ALA A 280 27.00 2.64 21.04
CA ALA A 280 26.63 1.95 22.29
C ALA A 280 25.83 2.87 23.23
N SER A 281 25.47 4.10 22.81
CA SER A 281 24.78 5.07 23.64
C SER A 281 23.28 4.81 23.68
N GLY A 282 22.74 4.42 24.85
CA GLY A 282 21.28 4.27 25.04
C GLY A 282 20.49 5.54 24.76
N ALA A 283 21.05 6.73 25.03
CA ALA A 283 20.40 8.00 24.71
C ALA A 283 20.28 8.22 23.20
N LEU A 284 21.30 7.84 22.42
CA LEU A 284 21.24 7.94 20.97
C LEU A 284 20.29 6.90 20.38
N HIS A 285 20.26 5.67 20.86
CA HIS A 285 19.26 4.67 20.48
C HIS A 285 17.84 5.17 20.75
N LEU A 286 17.60 5.79 21.92
CA LEU A 286 16.29 6.38 22.23
C LEU A 286 15.93 7.51 21.26
N LEU A 287 16.86 8.41 20.95
CA LEU A 287 16.64 9.50 20.01
C LEU A 287 16.31 8.97 18.60
N ILE A 288 17.11 8.02 18.10
CA ILE A 288 16.86 7.37 16.79
C ILE A 288 15.48 6.70 16.80
N GLY A 289 15.15 5.98 17.89
CA GLY A 289 13.85 5.34 18.06
C GLY A 289 12.69 6.32 18.00
N VAL A 290 12.78 7.44 18.73
CA VAL A 290 11.73 8.49 18.71
C VAL A 290 11.56 9.09 17.31
N ILE A 291 12.66 9.40 16.62
CA ILE A 291 12.63 9.93 15.25
C ILE A 291 11.96 8.91 14.31
N SER A 292 12.36 7.66 14.36
CA SER A 292 11.89 6.59 13.48
C SER A 292 10.39 6.28 13.70
N VAL A 293 9.97 6.12 14.95
CA VAL A 293 8.55 5.91 15.30
C VAL A 293 7.72 7.13 14.93
N GLY A 294 8.22 8.34 15.21
CA GLY A 294 7.55 9.58 14.82
C GLY A 294 7.35 9.68 13.31
N ALA A 295 8.37 9.34 12.52
CA ALA A 295 8.29 9.29 11.07
C ALA A 295 7.29 8.23 10.58
N LEU A 296 7.30 7.02 11.15
CA LEU A 296 6.35 5.96 10.82
C LEU A 296 4.91 6.37 11.11
N LEU A 297 4.65 6.91 12.30
CA LEU A 297 3.30 7.37 12.67
C LEU A 297 2.83 8.53 11.78
N TRP A 298 3.73 9.47 11.48
CA TRP A 298 3.43 10.55 10.55
C TRP A 298 3.07 10.01 9.15
N LEU A 299 3.82 9.04 8.63
CA LEU A 299 3.55 8.40 7.34
C LEU A 299 2.19 7.69 7.34
N ILE A 300 1.89 6.93 8.39
CA ILE A 300 0.60 6.24 8.56
C ILE A 300 -0.55 7.25 8.55
N VAL A 301 -0.45 8.30 9.37
CA VAL A 301 -1.49 9.34 9.46
C VAL A 301 -1.63 10.11 8.14
N ALA A 302 -0.51 10.47 7.50
CA ALA A 302 -0.52 11.16 6.21
C ALA A 302 -1.13 10.30 5.10
N ALA A 303 -0.80 9.02 5.04
CA ALA A 303 -1.38 8.07 4.08
C ALA A 303 -2.87 7.87 4.34
N HIS A 304 -3.27 7.66 5.60
CA HIS A 304 -4.68 7.56 6.00
C HIS A 304 -5.49 8.79 5.57
N ARG A 305 -5.01 10.00 5.90
CA ARG A 305 -5.69 11.26 5.53
C ARG A 305 -5.82 11.40 4.01
N ARG A 306 -4.79 11.02 3.24
CA ARG A 306 -4.85 11.05 1.77
C ARG A 306 -5.87 10.06 1.23
N PHE A 307 -5.92 8.85 1.78
CA PHE A 307 -6.85 7.80 1.37
C PHE A 307 -8.29 8.21 1.64
N VAL A 308 -8.61 8.66 2.85
CA VAL A 308 -9.96 9.10 3.23
C VAL A 308 -10.44 10.31 2.41
N ARG A 309 -9.55 11.29 2.15
CA ARG A 309 -9.89 12.46 1.30
C ARG A 309 -10.23 12.07 -0.14
N ARG A 310 -9.58 11.03 -0.69
CA ARG A 310 -9.85 10.54 -2.05
C ARG A 310 -11.15 9.72 -2.12
N ALA A 311 -11.53 9.06 -1.04
CA ALA A 311 -12.75 8.29 -0.91
C ALA A 311 -13.99 9.15 -0.61
N ALA A 312 -13.83 10.41 -0.17
CA ALA A 312 -14.93 11.32 0.08
C ALA A 312 -15.61 11.67 -1.27
N PRO A 313 -16.96 11.54 -1.40
CA PRO A 313 -17.68 11.96 -2.59
C PRO A 313 -17.43 13.44 -2.83
N ALA A 314 -17.33 13.85 -4.11
CA ALA A 314 -17.25 15.25 -4.49
C ALA A 314 -18.57 15.93 -4.13
N THR A 315 -18.71 16.34 -2.88
CA THR A 315 -19.82 17.18 -2.40
C THR A 315 -19.60 18.56 -2.97
N GLY A 316 -20.23 18.86 -4.14
CA GLY A 316 -20.09 20.18 -4.74
C GLY A 316 -20.60 20.33 -6.18
N ALA A 317 -21.20 19.31 -6.79
CA ALA A 317 -22.08 19.56 -7.92
C ALA A 317 -23.44 19.99 -7.37
N GLY A 318 -23.61 21.30 -7.15
CA GLY A 318 -24.94 21.87 -6.92
C GLY A 318 -25.87 21.44 -8.07
N PRO A 319 -27.20 21.36 -7.82
CA PRO A 319 -28.16 21.04 -8.87
C PRO A 319 -27.91 21.97 -10.07
N ALA A 320 -27.84 21.35 -11.27
CA ALA A 320 -27.73 22.11 -12.51
C ALA A 320 -28.80 23.22 -12.49
N PRO A 321 -28.50 24.49 -12.89
CA PRO A 321 -29.48 25.53 -12.93
C PRO A 321 -30.61 25.07 -13.84
N GLU A 322 -31.82 24.93 -13.27
CA GLU A 322 -33.04 24.69 -14.03
C GLU A 322 -33.11 25.78 -15.08
N SER A 323 -33.11 25.39 -16.36
CA SER A 323 -33.38 26.26 -17.47
C SER A 323 -34.77 26.84 -17.24
N ARG A 324 -34.86 28.09 -16.71
CA ARG A 324 -36.07 28.87 -16.73
C ARG A 324 -36.48 29.02 -18.18
N GLY A 325 -37.51 28.30 -18.57
CA GLY A 325 -38.22 28.52 -19.82
C GLY A 325 -38.73 29.97 -19.79
N GLU A 326 -38.18 30.81 -20.65
CA GLU A 326 -38.79 32.09 -21.02
C GLU A 326 -40.12 31.79 -21.70
N ALA A 327 -41.22 31.94 -20.93
CA ALA A 327 -42.52 32.20 -21.52
C ALA A 327 -42.46 33.67 -22.01
N ARG A 328 -42.43 33.85 -23.35
CA ARG A 328 -42.76 35.11 -23.99
C ARG A 328 -44.21 35.03 -24.48
N GLU A 329 -44.98 35.99 -24.02
CA GLU A 329 -46.30 36.40 -24.52
C GLU A 329 -46.25 36.79 -25.98
#